data_94f78b4636c9c17366c0c28ca76f8364
#
_entry.id   94f78b4636c9c17366c0c28ca76f8364
#
_cell.length_a   1.000
_cell.length_b   1.000
_cell.length_c   1.000
_cell.angle_alpha   90.00
_cell.angle_beta   90.00
_cell.angle_gamma   90.00
#
_symmetry.space_group_name_H-M   'P 1'
#
loop_
_entity.id
_entity.type
_entity.pdbx_description
1 polymer ?
#
loop_
_entity_poly.entity_id
_entity_poly.type
_entity_poly.pdbx_seq_one_letter_code
_entity_poly.pdbx_strand_id
1 'polypeptide(L)'
;LMQECRNPEQYDAIVQAIAQGRSKISEIASSTGIPASNVKSYVDKLASLGIVERELPLNETSNKRAVYLLSDQMFRFWYKFVPQNIGLIQNDMAEMAYKRIEPHVSDYMGTVFELICRQYVYELARAGELGVVPATVGRWWGTDNRTRTQEEIDLIVDDGEGAALFAECKWRNEPAGEDVLEKLVYRSELFRRQHKSYVIFSKRGFTQGCQEAAASRGDTKLISFAEMCERR
;
A
#
# COMPACT_ATOMS: atom_id res chain seq x y z
N LEU A 1 1.93 6.98 -24.04
CA LEU A 1 1.43 5.64 -24.44
C LEU A 1 1.19 5.55 -25.96
N MET A 2 0.48 6.50 -26.56
CA MET A 2 0.11 6.43 -28.00
C MET A 2 1.30 6.37 -28.96
N GLN A 3 2.43 6.95 -28.63
CA GLN A 3 3.62 6.98 -29.52
C GLN A 3 4.52 5.74 -29.42
N GLU A 4 4.43 4.98 -28.32
CA GLU A 4 5.36 3.88 -28.04
C GLU A 4 4.73 2.48 -28.02
N CYS A 5 3.40 2.41 -28.10
CA CYS A 5 2.68 1.16 -27.96
C CYS A 5 1.83 0.83 -29.20
N ARG A 6 2.01 -0.37 -29.75
CA ARG A 6 1.02 -0.96 -30.67
C ARG A 6 -0.23 -1.30 -29.85
N ASN A 7 -1.42 -0.90 -30.26
CA ASN A 7 -2.70 -1.08 -29.55
C ASN A 7 -2.83 -0.25 -28.26
N PRO A 8 -2.74 1.08 -28.29
CA PRO A 8 -2.80 1.95 -27.13
C PRO A 8 -4.07 1.78 -26.28
N GLU A 9 -5.20 1.41 -26.89
CA GLU A 9 -6.48 1.14 -26.23
C GLU A 9 -6.39 0.00 -25.21
N GLN A 10 -5.61 -1.06 -25.50
CA GLN A 10 -5.44 -2.18 -24.58
C GLN A 10 -4.56 -1.80 -23.40
N TYR A 11 -3.53 -0.99 -23.61
CA TYR A 11 -2.71 -0.44 -22.53
C TYR A 11 -3.53 0.47 -21.62
N ASP A 12 -4.37 1.34 -22.20
CA ASP A 12 -5.25 2.23 -21.46
C ASP A 12 -6.24 1.45 -20.59
N ALA A 13 -6.90 0.43 -21.17
CA ALA A 13 -7.81 -0.45 -20.43
C ALA A 13 -7.11 -1.17 -19.26
N ILE A 14 -5.87 -1.61 -19.43
CA ILE A 14 -5.08 -2.26 -18.36
C ILE A 14 -4.72 -1.25 -17.27
N VAL A 15 -4.24 -0.06 -17.63
CA VAL A 15 -3.91 1.01 -16.66
C VAL A 15 -5.15 1.42 -15.87
N GLN A 16 -6.30 1.54 -16.55
CA GLN A 16 -7.57 1.84 -15.91
C GLN A 16 -8.00 0.73 -14.93
N ALA A 17 -7.87 -0.54 -15.33
CA ALA A 17 -8.17 -1.68 -14.46
C ALA A 17 -7.29 -1.69 -13.20
N ILE A 18 -5.98 -1.43 -13.34
CA ILE A 18 -5.05 -1.31 -12.20
C ILE A 18 -5.44 -0.14 -11.30
N ALA A 19 -5.76 1.03 -11.86
CA ALA A 19 -6.22 2.19 -11.10
C ALA A 19 -7.51 1.92 -10.31
N GLN A 20 -8.38 1.05 -10.83
CA GLN A 20 -9.60 0.59 -10.16
C GLN A 20 -9.34 -0.50 -9.10
N GLY A 21 -8.07 -0.86 -8.84
CA GLY A 21 -7.68 -1.80 -7.81
C GLY A 21 -7.52 -3.26 -8.27
N ARG A 22 -7.55 -3.53 -9.59
CA ARG A 22 -7.24 -4.86 -10.12
C ARG A 22 -5.74 -5.03 -10.19
N SER A 23 -5.18 -5.75 -9.22
CA SER A 23 -3.73 -5.82 -9.05
C SER A 23 -3.08 -7.12 -9.55
N LYS A 24 -3.87 -8.18 -9.81
CA LYS A 24 -3.36 -9.46 -10.30
C LYS A 24 -3.66 -9.63 -11.78
N ILE A 25 -2.79 -10.32 -12.51
CA ILE A 25 -2.97 -10.60 -13.95
C ILE A 25 -4.37 -11.20 -14.25
N SER A 26 -4.85 -12.13 -13.41
CA SER A 26 -6.16 -12.74 -13.57
C SER A 26 -7.31 -11.74 -13.38
N GLU A 27 -7.19 -10.83 -12.43
CA GLU A 27 -8.20 -9.80 -12.15
C GLU A 27 -8.25 -8.77 -13.28
N ILE A 28 -7.07 -8.35 -13.78
CA ILE A 28 -6.94 -7.44 -14.91
C ILE A 28 -7.53 -8.09 -16.17
N ALA A 29 -7.18 -9.34 -16.44
CA ALA A 29 -7.70 -10.08 -17.59
C ALA A 29 -9.23 -10.20 -17.55
N SER A 30 -9.78 -10.56 -16.40
CA SER A 30 -11.23 -10.67 -16.20
C SER A 30 -11.95 -9.32 -16.38
N SER A 31 -11.33 -8.23 -15.91
CA SER A 31 -11.91 -6.88 -16.00
C SER A 31 -11.85 -6.29 -17.40
N THR A 32 -10.80 -6.58 -18.16
CA THR A 32 -10.56 -5.99 -19.48
C THR A 32 -11.04 -6.87 -20.66
N GLY A 33 -11.32 -8.15 -20.41
CA GLY A 33 -11.59 -9.14 -21.45
C GLY A 33 -10.36 -9.54 -22.28
N ILE A 34 -9.16 -9.07 -21.91
CA ILE A 34 -7.91 -9.40 -22.59
C ILE A 34 -7.38 -10.74 -22.04
N PRO A 35 -6.96 -11.68 -22.91
CA PRO A 35 -6.37 -12.93 -22.45
C PRO A 35 -5.18 -12.72 -21.49
N ALA A 36 -5.10 -13.51 -20.42
CA ALA A 36 -4.10 -13.34 -19.35
C ALA A 36 -2.65 -13.36 -19.87
N SER A 37 -2.35 -14.15 -20.90
CA SER A 37 -1.03 -14.17 -21.56
C SER A 37 -0.66 -12.82 -22.17
N ASN A 38 -1.63 -12.14 -22.79
CA ASN A 38 -1.46 -10.84 -23.41
C ASN A 38 -1.36 -9.76 -22.34
N VAL A 39 -2.24 -9.80 -21.29
CA VAL A 39 -2.16 -8.89 -20.14
C VAL A 39 -0.76 -8.91 -19.54
N LYS A 40 -0.18 -10.11 -19.34
CA LYS A 40 1.18 -10.22 -18.81
C LYS A 40 2.19 -9.46 -19.67
N SER A 41 2.15 -9.63 -20.99
CA SER A 41 3.06 -8.95 -21.92
C SER A 41 2.90 -7.43 -21.87
N TYR A 42 1.66 -6.94 -21.81
CA TYR A 42 1.37 -5.51 -21.72
C TYR A 42 1.84 -4.92 -20.39
N VAL A 43 1.59 -5.61 -19.27
CA VAL A 43 2.02 -5.18 -17.94
C VAL A 43 3.55 -5.17 -17.84
N ASP A 44 4.25 -6.19 -18.37
CA ASP A 44 5.72 -6.21 -18.42
C ASP A 44 6.27 -5.01 -19.23
N LYS A 45 5.60 -4.62 -20.32
CA LYS A 45 5.96 -3.42 -21.09
C LYS A 45 5.70 -2.13 -20.30
N LEU A 46 4.53 -2.01 -19.65
CA LEU A 46 4.22 -0.86 -18.78
C LEU A 46 5.21 -0.74 -17.63
N ALA A 47 5.65 -1.87 -17.07
CA ALA A 47 6.69 -1.90 -16.04
C ALA A 47 8.05 -1.43 -16.58
N SER A 48 8.43 -1.83 -17.80
CA SER A 48 9.66 -1.35 -18.45
C SER A 48 9.66 0.15 -18.74
N LEU A 49 8.47 0.75 -18.86
CA LEU A 49 8.26 2.20 -19.04
C LEU A 49 8.13 2.96 -17.70
N GLY A 50 8.18 2.26 -16.56
CA GLY A 50 8.02 2.86 -15.24
C GLY A 50 6.59 3.34 -14.91
N ILE A 51 5.59 2.95 -15.71
CA ILE A 51 4.17 3.32 -15.48
C ILE A 51 3.54 2.42 -14.43
N VAL A 52 3.93 1.15 -14.43
CA VAL A 52 3.48 0.13 -13.49
C VAL A 52 4.69 -0.42 -12.74
N GLU A 53 4.55 -0.61 -11.45
CA GLU A 53 5.51 -1.37 -10.66
C GLU A 53 4.93 -2.74 -10.31
N ARG A 54 5.83 -3.73 -10.26
CA ARG A 54 5.52 -5.07 -9.77
C ARG A 54 5.98 -5.19 -8.33
N GLU A 55 5.06 -5.47 -7.43
CA GLU A 55 5.35 -5.71 -6.03
C GLU A 55 5.21 -7.20 -5.70
N LEU A 56 6.13 -7.72 -4.88
CA LEU A 56 6.10 -9.07 -4.33
C LEU A 56 5.99 -8.99 -2.81
N PRO A 57 5.39 -9.99 -2.15
CA PRO A 57 5.48 -10.08 -0.70
C PRO A 57 6.93 -10.10 -0.26
N LEU A 58 7.25 -9.45 0.84
CA LEU A 58 8.61 -9.42 1.38
C LEU A 58 9.17 -10.85 1.48
N ASN A 59 10.43 -11.04 1.04
CA ASN A 59 11.12 -12.33 0.96
C ASN A 59 10.54 -13.36 -0.03
N GLU A 60 9.62 -12.96 -0.92
CA GLU A 60 9.13 -13.80 -2.00
C GLU A 60 9.93 -13.57 -3.28
N THR A 61 10.38 -14.64 -3.91
CA THR A 61 11.10 -14.59 -5.20
C THR A 61 10.23 -15.04 -6.37
N SER A 62 9.15 -15.72 -6.09
CA SER A 62 8.22 -16.26 -7.09
C SER A 62 7.17 -15.22 -7.50
N ASN A 63 6.91 -15.10 -8.79
CA ASN A 63 5.87 -14.20 -9.32
C ASN A 63 4.43 -14.66 -9.07
N LYS A 64 4.21 -15.79 -8.41
CA LYS A 64 2.87 -16.34 -8.18
C LYS A 64 1.96 -15.41 -7.39
N ARG A 65 2.55 -14.62 -6.48
CA ARG A 65 1.83 -13.67 -5.63
C ARG A 65 2.09 -12.21 -6.01
N ALA A 66 2.67 -11.98 -7.20
CA ALA A 66 2.92 -10.62 -7.67
C ALA A 66 1.64 -9.81 -7.81
N VAL A 67 1.69 -8.56 -7.39
CA VAL A 67 0.69 -7.54 -7.66
C VAL A 67 1.29 -6.41 -8.48
N TYR A 68 0.45 -5.74 -9.24
CA TYR A 68 0.84 -4.68 -10.16
C TYR A 68 0.11 -3.40 -9.77
N LEU A 69 0.87 -2.32 -9.58
CA LEU A 69 0.38 -1.03 -9.10
C LEU A 69 0.82 0.06 -10.07
N LEU A 70 0.10 1.17 -10.13
CA LEU A 70 0.58 2.35 -10.85
C LEU A 70 1.67 3.02 -10.02
N SER A 71 2.81 3.31 -10.65
CA SER A 71 3.98 3.89 -10.00
C SER A 71 3.76 5.34 -9.58
N ASP A 72 3.02 6.10 -10.38
CA ASP A 72 2.76 7.52 -10.16
C ASP A 72 1.38 7.76 -9.54
N GLN A 73 1.32 8.52 -8.42
CA GLN A 73 0.10 8.76 -7.67
C GLN A 73 -0.86 9.72 -8.41
N MET A 74 -0.34 10.66 -9.21
CA MET A 74 -1.15 11.54 -10.05
C MET A 74 -1.86 10.71 -11.13
N PHE A 75 -1.13 9.81 -11.80
CA PHE A 75 -1.69 8.85 -12.77
C PHE A 75 -2.77 7.98 -12.12
N ARG A 76 -2.48 7.45 -10.93
CA ARG A 76 -3.43 6.62 -10.18
C ARG A 76 -4.71 7.38 -9.84
N PHE A 77 -4.59 8.63 -9.34
CA PHE A 77 -5.74 9.50 -9.07
C PHE A 77 -6.53 9.78 -10.34
N TRP A 78 -5.82 10.18 -11.40
CA TRP A 78 -6.44 10.55 -12.66
C TRP A 78 -7.25 9.39 -13.24
N TYR A 79 -6.63 8.21 -13.43
CA TYR A 79 -7.30 7.03 -14.00
C TYR A 79 -8.43 6.49 -13.11
N LYS A 80 -8.32 6.66 -11.80
CA LYS A 80 -9.37 6.21 -10.89
C LYS A 80 -10.61 7.10 -10.93
N PHE A 81 -10.44 8.41 -11.06
CA PHE A 81 -11.53 9.36 -10.81
C PHE A 81 -11.90 10.24 -12.00
N VAL A 82 -10.95 10.65 -12.85
CA VAL A 82 -11.19 11.66 -13.87
C VAL A 82 -11.97 11.14 -15.08
N PRO A 83 -11.66 9.98 -15.71
CA PRO A 83 -12.34 9.54 -16.92
C PRO A 83 -13.85 9.39 -16.75
N GLN A 84 -14.29 8.91 -15.59
CA GLN A 84 -15.71 8.70 -15.27
C GLN A 84 -16.49 10.02 -15.09
N ASN A 85 -15.78 11.12 -14.84
CA ASN A 85 -16.33 12.44 -14.57
C ASN A 85 -15.96 13.47 -15.64
N ILE A 86 -15.32 13.04 -16.74
CA ILE A 86 -14.78 13.94 -17.77
C ILE A 86 -15.84 14.89 -18.33
N GLY A 87 -17.07 14.40 -18.55
CA GLY A 87 -18.17 15.21 -19.04
C GLY A 87 -18.58 16.34 -18.08
N LEU A 88 -18.51 16.10 -16.76
CA LEU A 88 -18.77 17.16 -15.77
C LEU A 88 -17.62 18.18 -15.77
N ILE A 89 -16.40 17.71 -15.84
CA ILE A 89 -15.21 18.56 -15.80
C ILE A 89 -15.14 19.47 -17.04
N GLN A 90 -15.41 18.91 -18.22
CA GLN A 90 -15.41 19.66 -19.49
C GLN A 90 -16.52 20.73 -19.58
N ASN A 91 -17.57 20.60 -18.79
CA ASN A 91 -18.67 21.56 -18.72
C ASN A 91 -18.61 22.46 -17.47
N ASP A 92 -17.43 22.66 -16.89
CA ASP A 92 -17.18 23.52 -15.73
C ASP A 92 -17.99 23.12 -14.47
N MET A 93 -18.38 21.84 -14.37
CA MET A 93 -19.11 21.28 -13.22
C MET A 93 -18.19 20.50 -12.27
N ALA A 94 -16.97 20.98 -12.02
CA ALA A 94 -15.95 20.30 -11.21
C ALA A 94 -16.40 20.00 -9.78
N GLU A 95 -17.22 20.86 -9.15
CA GLU A 95 -17.78 20.60 -7.82
C GLU A 95 -18.72 19.39 -7.79
N MET A 96 -19.51 19.19 -8.86
CA MET A 96 -20.37 18.02 -8.98
C MET A 96 -19.55 16.76 -9.18
N ALA A 97 -18.46 16.82 -9.96
CA ALA A 97 -17.52 15.75 -10.11
C ALA A 97 -16.86 15.41 -8.76
N TYR A 98 -16.43 16.41 -7.98
CA TYR A 98 -15.84 16.21 -6.66
C TYR A 98 -16.81 15.51 -5.69
N LYS A 99 -18.06 15.95 -5.60
CA LYS A 99 -19.08 15.32 -4.74
C LYS A 99 -19.29 13.82 -5.06
N ARG A 100 -19.06 13.40 -6.30
CA ARG A 100 -19.15 11.98 -6.69
C ARG A 100 -17.96 11.16 -6.20
N ILE A 101 -16.76 11.75 -6.18
CA ILE A 101 -15.54 11.05 -5.79
C ILE A 101 -15.25 11.14 -4.30
N GLU A 102 -15.74 12.17 -3.61
CA GLU A 102 -15.47 12.45 -2.19
C GLU A 102 -15.66 11.23 -1.28
N PRO A 103 -16.72 10.41 -1.40
CA PRO A 103 -16.89 9.20 -0.59
C PRO A 103 -15.78 8.16 -0.77
N HIS A 104 -15.10 8.19 -1.91
CA HIS A 104 -14.05 7.22 -2.28
C HIS A 104 -12.63 7.74 -2.06
N VAL A 105 -12.48 9.04 -1.72
CA VAL A 105 -11.15 9.66 -1.51
C VAL A 105 -10.47 9.08 -0.28
N SER A 106 -11.22 8.77 0.79
CA SER A 106 -10.63 8.18 2.00
C SER A 106 -9.99 6.82 1.72
N ASP A 107 -10.66 5.94 0.98
CA ASP A 107 -10.12 4.64 0.61
C ASP A 107 -8.89 4.76 -0.30
N TYR A 108 -8.93 5.72 -1.25
CA TYR A 108 -7.78 6.03 -2.08
C TYR A 108 -6.57 6.48 -1.23
N MET A 109 -6.82 7.36 -0.26
CA MET A 109 -5.79 7.87 0.64
C MET A 109 -5.21 6.80 1.55
N GLY A 110 -5.93 5.72 1.85
CA GLY A 110 -5.39 4.59 2.61
C GLY A 110 -4.09 4.05 1.99
N THR A 111 -4.15 3.75 0.70
CA THR A 111 -2.95 3.25 -0.02
C THR A 111 -1.86 4.34 -0.18
N VAL A 112 -2.24 5.60 -0.37
CA VAL A 112 -1.27 6.71 -0.40
C VAL A 112 -0.58 6.85 0.95
N PHE A 113 -1.31 6.67 2.04
CA PHE A 113 -0.76 6.75 3.39
C PHE A 113 0.27 5.64 3.67
N GLU A 114 0.04 4.41 3.19
CA GLU A 114 1.04 3.34 3.28
C GLU A 114 2.37 3.73 2.61
N LEU A 115 2.31 4.40 1.45
CA LEU A 115 3.51 4.89 0.76
C LEU A 115 4.20 6.02 1.55
N ILE A 116 3.42 6.94 2.15
CA ILE A 116 3.95 7.99 3.02
C ILE A 116 4.63 7.37 4.24
N CYS A 117 4.01 6.38 4.89
CA CYS A 117 4.59 5.67 6.02
C CYS A 117 5.90 4.96 5.65
N ARG A 118 5.96 4.34 4.45
CA ARG A 118 7.19 3.73 3.94
C ARG A 118 8.31 4.76 3.78
N GLN A 119 8.03 5.93 3.23
CA GLN A 119 9.01 7.02 3.10
C GLN A 119 9.48 7.52 4.47
N TYR A 120 8.54 7.70 5.38
CA TYR A 120 8.84 8.14 6.75
C TYR A 120 9.72 7.15 7.52
N VAL A 121 9.53 5.85 7.32
CA VAL A 121 10.41 4.81 7.88
C VAL A 121 11.85 4.98 7.38
N TYR A 122 12.07 5.32 6.12
CA TYR A 122 13.42 5.62 5.62
C TYR A 122 14.01 6.89 6.24
N GLU A 123 13.19 7.89 6.55
CA GLU A 123 13.63 9.09 7.27
C GLU A 123 14.04 8.77 8.70
N LEU A 124 13.26 7.96 9.41
CA LEU A 124 13.60 7.46 10.74
C LEU A 124 14.90 6.65 10.73
N ALA A 125 15.10 5.83 9.71
CA ALA A 125 16.33 5.04 9.56
C ALA A 125 17.55 5.94 9.37
N ARG A 126 17.47 6.96 8.50
CA ARG A 126 18.55 7.93 8.30
C ARG A 126 18.88 8.73 9.56
N ALA A 127 17.88 9.02 10.38
CA ALA A 127 18.05 9.71 11.67
C ALA A 127 18.57 8.79 12.79
N GLY A 128 18.72 7.48 12.55
CA GLY A 128 19.11 6.51 13.59
C GLY A 128 18.01 6.20 14.61
N GLU A 129 16.76 6.56 14.33
CA GLU A 129 15.63 6.47 15.27
C GLU A 129 14.75 5.23 15.07
N LEU A 130 15.01 4.45 14.01
CA LEU A 130 14.20 3.29 13.68
C LEU A 130 14.46 2.09 14.59
N GLY A 131 15.67 1.95 15.11
CA GLY A 131 16.09 0.80 15.94
C GLY A 131 16.41 -0.48 15.15
N VAL A 132 16.18 -0.48 13.84
CA VAL A 132 16.48 -1.57 12.91
C VAL A 132 17.13 -0.97 11.66
N VAL A 133 18.23 -1.54 11.20
CA VAL A 133 18.89 -1.10 9.96
C VAL A 133 18.19 -1.78 8.78
N PRO A 134 17.60 -1.02 7.83
CA PRO A 134 16.84 -1.63 6.76
C PRO A 134 17.75 -2.30 5.72
N ALA A 135 17.81 -3.62 5.67
CA ALA A 135 18.32 -4.38 4.54
C ALA A 135 17.23 -4.57 3.48
N THR A 136 16.00 -4.84 3.91
CA THR A 136 14.83 -4.89 3.03
C THR A 136 13.63 -4.20 3.68
N VAL A 137 12.82 -3.54 2.84
CA VAL A 137 11.58 -2.87 3.27
C VAL A 137 10.48 -3.21 2.27
N GLY A 138 9.35 -3.70 2.76
CA GLY A 138 8.23 -4.06 1.87
C GLY A 138 6.97 -4.45 2.63
N ARG A 139 5.90 -4.73 1.87
CA ARG A 139 4.66 -5.31 2.37
C ARG A 139 4.76 -6.83 2.38
N TRP A 140 3.90 -7.46 3.15
CA TRP A 140 3.73 -8.91 3.08
C TRP A 140 2.25 -9.27 3.04
N TRP A 141 1.92 -10.23 2.21
CA TRP A 141 0.59 -10.86 2.17
C TRP A 141 0.75 -12.36 1.88
N GLY A 142 -0.10 -13.14 2.50
CA GLY A 142 -0.05 -14.59 2.36
C GLY A 142 -1.08 -15.29 3.23
N THR A 143 -1.03 -16.62 3.23
CA THR A 143 -1.92 -17.44 4.03
C THR A 143 -1.27 -17.74 5.38
N ASP A 144 -1.97 -17.47 6.46
CA ASP A 144 -1.65 -18.07 7.76
C ASP A 144 -2.07 -19.53 7.74
N ASN A 145 -1.11 -20.44 7.73
CA ASN A 145 -1.37 -21.88 7.69
C ASN A 145 -2.04 -22.42 8.95
N ARG A 146 -2.00 -21.69 10.07
CA ARG A 146 -2.62 -22.09 11.35
C ARG A 146 -4.14 -21.94 11.30
N THR A 147 -4.61 -20.83 10.70
CA THR A 147 -6.03 -20.46 10.61
C THR A 147 -6.61 -20.62 9.21
N ARG A 148 -5.75 -20.79 8.19
CA ARG A 148 -6.08 -20.79 6.75
C ARG A 148 -6.71 -19.47 6.27
N THR A 149 -6.42 -18.37 6.97
CA THR A 149 -6.85 -17.03 6.60
C THR A 149 -5.81 -16.32 5.75
N GLN A 150 -6.25 -15.39 4.89
CA GLN A 150 -5.35 -14.46 4.22
C GLN A 150 -5.01 -13.35 5.20
N GLU A 151 -3.72 -13.11 5.37
CA GLU A 151 -3.18 -12.06 6.23
C GLU A 151 -2.28 -11.12 5.43
N GLU A 152 -2.18 -9.89 5.91
CA GLU A 152 -1.38 -8.83 5.31
C GLU A 152 -0.70 -8.02 6.40
N ILE A 153 0.53 -7.56 6.15
CA ILE A 153 1.24 -6.58 6.97
C ILE A 153 1.65 -5.44 6.05
N ASP A 154 1.23 -4.22 6.39
CA ASP A 154 1.37 -3.06 5.52
C ASP A 154 2.83 -2.68 5.28
N LEU A 155 3.70 -2.87 6.30
CA LEU A 155 5.12 -2.57 6.18
C LEU A 155 5.95 -3.46 7.12
N ILE A 156 7.01 -4.02 6.57
CA ILE A 156 8.03 -4.75 7.32
C ILE A 156 9.38 -4.17 6.95
N VAL A 157 10.20 -3.91 7.94
CA VAL A 157 11.63 -3.58 7.80
C VAL A 157 12.41 -4.75 8.37
N ASP A 158 13.24 -5.37 7.57
CA ASP A 158 14.03 -6.54 7.95
C ASP A 158 15.52 -6.19 7.80
N ASP A 159 16.33 -6.46 8.84
CA ASP A 159 17.77 -6.21 8.81
C ASP A 159 18.57 -7.34 8.14
N GLY A 160 17.91 -8.47 7.87
CA GLY A 160 18.57 -9.68 7.33
C GLY A 160 19.37 -10.48 8.37
N GLU A 161 19.55 -9.98 9.60
CA GLU A 161 20.37 -10.55 10.65
C GLU A 161 19.57 -11.08 11.85
N GLY A 162 18.24 -10.88 11.85
CA GLY A 162 17.35 -11.43 12.88
C GLY A 162 16.47 -10.43 13.59
N ALA A 163 16.61 -9.13 13.30
CA ALA A 163 15.69 -8.10 13.77
C ALA A 163 14.73 -7.65 12.67
N ALA A 164 13.49 -7.40 13.03
CA ALA A 164 12.50 -6.83 12.14
C ALA A 164 11.56 -5.89 12.87
N LEU A 165 11.16 -4.84 12.16
CA LEU A 165 10.09 -3.93 12.55
C LEU A 165 8.87 -4.22 11.70
N PHE A 166 7.72 -4.36 12.34
CA PHE A 166 6.42 -4.58 11.73
C PHE A 166 5.57 -3.33 11.91
N ALA A 167 4.92 -2.87 10.84
CA ALA A 167 4.08 -1.68 10.94
C ALA A 167 2.72 -1.87 10.29
N GLU A 168 1.72 -1.20 10.85
CA GLU A 168 0.35 -1.13 10.36
C GLU A 168 -0.04 0.34 10.13
N CYS A 169 -0.70 0.64 9.02
CA CYS A 169 -1.05 1.98 8.58
C CYS A 169 -2.58 2.16 8.60
N LYS A 170 -3.08 3.10 9.40
CA LYS A 170 -4.53 3.33 9.55
C LYS A 170 -4.93 4.73 9.10
N TRP A 171 -5.47 4.82 7.87
CA TRP A 171 -6.07 6.03 7.33
C TRP A 171 -7.60 5.97 7.50
N ARG A 172 -8.08 6.19 8.71
CA ARG A 172 -9.50 6.23 9.05
C ARG A 172 -9.82 7.41 9.96
N ASN A 173 -11.10 7.73 10.13
CA ASN A 173 -11.51 8.90 10.92
C ASN A 173 -11.54 8.61 12.43
N GLU A 174 -11.49 7.35 12.83
CA GLU A 174 -11.40 6.90 14.20
C GLU A 174 -9.95 6.71 14.63
N PRO A 175 -9.61 6.94 15.91
CA PRO A 175 -8.31 6.59 16.47
C PRO A 175 -8.02 5.09 16.35
N ALA A 176 -6.76 4.71 16.23
CA ALA A 176 -6.36 3.29 16.25
C ALA A 176 -6.50 2.71 17.66
N GLY A 177 -7.18 1.57 17.78
CA GLY A 177 -7.39 0.86 19.04
C GLY A 177 -6.31 -0.17 19.33
N GLU A 178 -6.37 -0.77 20.52
CA GLU A 178 -5.50 -1.85 20.97
C GLU A 178 -5.56 -3.07 20.05
N ASP A 179 -6.75 -3.36 19.50
CA ASP A 179 -7.01 -4.44 18.53
C ASP A 179 -6.08 -4.40 17.31
N VAL A 180 -5.68 -3.21 16.89
CA VAL A 180 -4.74 -3.02 15.78
C VAL A 180 -3.35 -3.53 16.16
N LEU A 181 -2.88 -3.21 17.38
CA LEU A 181 -1.60 -3.67 17.89
C LEU A 181 -1.59 -5.19 18.11
N GLU A 182 -2.62 -5.72 18.74
CA GLU A 182 -2.77 -7.16 18.98
C GLU A 182 -2.71 -7.95 17.66
N LYS A 183 -3.44 -7.48 16.64
CA LYS A 183 -3.46 -8.10 15.33
C LYS A 183 -2.10 -8.02 14.64
N LEU A 184 -1.40 -6.90 14.73
CA LEU A 184 -0.05 -6.74 14.18
C LEU A 184 0.94 -7.69 14.85
N VAL A 185 0.90 -7.79 16.19
CA VAL A 185 1.73 -8.72 16.97
C VAL A 185 1.43 -10.16 16.56
N TYR A 186 0.16 -10.56 16.50
CA TYR A 186 -0.25 -11.89 16.05
C TYR A 186 0.29 -12.23 14.65
N ARG A 187 0.19 -11.31 13.70
CA ARG A 187 0.68 -11.48 12.33
C ARG A 187 2.20 -11.58 12.27
N SER A 188 2.91 -10.87 13.15
CA SER A 188 4.37 -10.93 13.21
C SER A 188 4.89 -12.31 13.60
N GLU A 189 4.07 -13.16 14.26
CA GLU A 189 4.42 -14.54 14.60
C GLU A 189 4.57 -15.47 13.37
N LEU A 190 4.12 -15.04 12.20
CA LEU A 190 4.39 -15.70 10.93
C LEU A 190 5.87 -15.60 10.52
N PHE A 191 6.62 -14.70 11.15
CA PHE A 191 8.01 -14.42 10.86
C PHE A 191 8.90 -14.89 12.02
N ARG A 192 9.89 -15.72 11.70
CA ARG A 192 10.90 -16.18 12.66
C ARG A 192 11.98 -15.11 12.77
N ARG A 193 11.78 -14.14 13.67
CA ARG A 193 12.76 -13.09 14.00
C ARG A 193 13.01 -13.08 15.50
N GLN A 194 14.28 -12.89 15.89
CA GLN A 194 14.71 -12.89 17.31
C GLN A 194 14.28 -11.60 18.01
N HIS A 195 14.42 -10.48 17.31
CA HIS A 195 14.05 -9.17 17.81
C HIS A 195 12.95 -8.56 16.96
N LYS A 196 11.80 -8.29 17.56
CA LYS A 196 10.65 -7.70 16.88
C LYS A 196 10.32 -6.36 17.53
N SER A 197 10.07 -5.36 16.72
CA SER A 197 9.53 -4.08 17.14
C SER A 197 8.32 -3.71 16.29
N TYR A 198 7.49 -2.81 16.79
CA TYR A 198 6.21 -2.50 16.18
C TYR A 198 6.03 -1.00 16.01
N VAL A 199 5.36 -0.61 14.93
CA VAL A 199 4.93 0.77 14.70
C VAL A 199 3.48 0.75 14.22
N ILE A 200 2.66 1.61 14.81
CA ILE A 200 1.33 1.89 14.27
C ILE A 200 1.31 3.34 13.80
N PHE A 201 1.01 3.53 12.51
CA PHE A 201 0.76 4.82 11.92
C PHE A 201 -0.74 5.08 11.88
N SER A 202 -1.18 6.25 12.34
CA SER A 202 -2.61 6.58 12.36
C SER A 202 -2.88 8.02 11.95
N LYS A 203 -3.92 8.21 11.10
CA LYS A 203 -4.41 9.53 10.72
C LYS A 203 -4.93 10.32 11.91
N ARG A 204 -5.66 9.67 12.83
CA ARG A 204 -6.42 10.31 13.93
C ARG A 204 -5.85 10.00 15.32
N GLY A 205 -4.60 9.52 15.39
CA GLY A 205 -4.00 9.17 16.66
C GLY A 205 -4.54 7.84 17.22
N PHE A 206 -4.54 7.70 18.53
CA PHE A 206 -4.66 6.41 19.21
C PHE A 206 -5.63 6.51 20.39
N THR A 207 -6.33 5.43 20.68
CA THR A 207 -7.13 5.32 21.90
C THR A 207 -6.23 5.22 23.13
N GLN A 208 -6.77 5.53 24.30
CA GLN A 208 -6.04 5.38 25.55
C GLN A 208 -5.55 3.93 25.75
N GLY A 209 -6.40 2.93 25.49
CA GLY A 209 -6.01 1.52 25.60
C GLY A 209 -4.84 1.16 24.68
N CYS A 210 -4.82 1.67 23.43
CA CYS A 210 -3.70 1.46 22.52
C CYS A 210 -2.39 2.09 23.05
N GLN A 211 -2.47 3.28 23.64
CA GLN A 211 -1.31 3.96 24.22
C GLN A 211 -0.77 3.21 25.45
N GLU A 212 -1.64 2.75 26.32
CA GLU A 212 -1.28 1.95 27.51
C GLU A 212 -0.65 0.61 27.12
N ALA A 213 -1.24 -0.09 26.13
CA ALA A 213 -0.71 -1.34 25.61
C ALA A 213 0.68 -1.16 24.97
N ALA A 214 0.87 -0.12 24.17
CA ALA A 214 2.16 0.19 23.56
C ALA A 214 3.23 0.52 24.61
N ALA A 215 2.88 1.34 25.62
CA ALA A 215 3.78 1.72 26.70
C ALA A 215 4.20 0.51 27.56
N SER A 216 3.27 -0.40 27.86
CA SER A 216 3.55 -1.60 28.66
C SER A 216 4.49 -2.58 27.94
N ARG A 217 4.45 -2.62 26.61
CA ARG A 217 5.31 -3.49 25.80
C ARG A 217 6.75 -2.97 25.67
N GLY A 218 6.93 -1.66 25.55
CA GLY A 218 8.24 -1.03 25.37
C GLY A 218 8.92 -1.27 24.01
N ASP A 219 8.36 -2.14 23.16
CA ASP A 219 8.83 -2.47 21.79
C ASP A 219 7.97 -1.82 20.69
N THR A 220 7.03 -0.96 21.06
CA THR A 220 6.01 -0.40 20.17
C THR A 220 6.08 1.12 20.14
N LYS A 221 6.11 1.70 18.94
CA LYS A 221 5.96 3.15 18.70
C LYS A 221 4.61 3.44 18.08
N LEU A 222 3.99 4.52 18.53
CA LEU A 222 2.75 5.06 17.95
C LEU A 222 3.08 6.39 17.30
N ILE A 223 2.76 6.54 16.02
CA ILE A 223 3.10 7.73 15.23
C ILE A 223 1.84 8.23 14.51
N SER A 224 1.40 9.43 14.87
CA SER A 224 0.27 10.06 14.21
C SER A 224 0.69 10.77 12.92
N PHE A 225 -0.25 10.96 11.98
CA PHE A 225 0.00 11.73 10.76
C PHE A 225 0.39 13.18 11.06
N ALA A 226 -0.15 13.77 12.14
CA ALA A 226 0.22 15.11 12.58
C ALA A 226 1.71 15.19 12.94
N GLU A 227 2.21 14.25 13.75
CA GLU A 227 3.65 14.18 14.09
C GLU A 227 4.54 13.98 12.87
N MET A 228 4.09 13.19 11.89
CA MET A 228 4.83 13.03 10.63
C MET A 228 4.96 14.34 9.85
N CYS A 229 3.92 15.21 9.89
CA CYS A 229 3.93 16.50 9.22
C CYS A 229 4.78 17.58 9.93
N GLU A 230 4.94 17.48 11.26
CA GLU A 230 5.74 18.43 12.06
C GLU A 230 7.25 18.17 11.92
N ARG A 231 7.63 16.98 11.52
CA ARG A 231 9.02 16.60 11.31
C ARG A 231 9.46 17.05 9.91
N ARG A 232 10.01 18.24 9.81
CA ARG A 232 10.65 18.83 8.61
C ARG A 232 12.13 19.07 8.81
#